data_cdcd7e6a6064d12bd14662a1753b32b2
#
_entry.id   cdcd7e6a6064d12bd14662a1753b32b2
#
_cell.length_a   1.000
_cell.length_b   1.000
_cell.length_c   1.000
_cell.angle_alpha   90.00
_cell.angle_beta   90.00
_cell.angle_gamma   90.00
#
_symmetry.space_group_name_H-M   'P 1'
#
loop_
_entity.id
_entity.type
_entity.pdbx_description
1 polymer ?
#
loop_
_entity_poly.entity_id
_entity_poly.type
_entity_poly.pdbx_seq_one_letter_code
_entity_poly.pdbx_strand_id
1 'polypeptide(L)'
;MKCPNCGNETSFQAKKCQNCNCDVTDYKKLVGRSNGLYNDALYKAKIRDLSGAIVSLKSSLQLNKYNTNARNLLGLVYYEMGDTVRALGEWVLSKNFQEEDNNADYYMKLLQNNPSKLNHVNSVIKKYNYGLAQAKSGNYDVALLQLKKVVSAQPNFVAAQQLLALLYMQQGDNEKAAKCLRKAQKIDINNTTTLRYLAELGLNPSAVRVDREIAKRNNTKNKQ
;
A
#
# COMPACT_ATOMS: atom_id res chain seq x y z
N MET A 1 -24.31 11.29 -4.63
CA MET A 1 -23.83 10.79 -3.33
C MET A 1 -25.00 10.28 -2.49
N LYS A 2 -24.78 9.29 -1.62
CA LYS A 2 -25.84 8.84 -0.72
C LYS A 2 -26.04 9.82 0.44
N CYS A 3 -27.29 10.11 0.78
CA CYS A 3 -27.65 10.97 1.91
C CYS A 3 -27.26 10.30 3.24
N PRO A 4 -26.59 10.99 4.18
CA PRO A 4 -26.20 10.39 5.46
C PRO A 4 -27.37 10.02 6.37
N ASN A 5 -28.54 10.62 6.16
CA ASN A 5 -29.74 10.39 7.00
C ASN A 5 -30.63 9.25 6.46
N CYS A 6 -30.97 9.26 5.15
CA CYS A 6 -31.93 8.31 4.58
C CYS A 6 -31.33 7.31 3.59
N GLY A 7 -30.04 7.41 3.27
CA GLY A 7 -29.34 6.53 2.32
C GLY A 7 -29.66 6.75 0.83
N ASN A 8 -30.71 7.51 0.50
CA ASN A 8 -31.09 7.77 -0.89
C ASN A 8 -30.06 8.66 -1.62
N GLU A 9 -30.01 8.54 -2.94
CA GLU A 9 -29.14 9.37 -3.74
C GLU A 9 -29.56 10.85 -3.69
N THR A 10 -28.58 11.73 -3.59
CA THR A 10 -28.78 13.18 -3.61
C THR A 10 -27.69 13.85 -4.44
N SER A 11 -28.07 14.93 -5.14
CA SER A 11 -27.14 15.69 -5.95
C SER A 11 -26.03 16.33 -5.11
N PHE A 12 -24.83 16.35 -5.65
CA PHE A 12 -23.71 17.07 -5.01
C PHE A 12 -23.93 18.59 -4.97
N GLN A 13 -24.82 19.13 -5.80
CA GLN A 13 -25.17 20.56 -5.84
C GLN A 13 -26.29 20.95 -4.86
N ALA A 14 -27.17 20.00 -4.48
CA ALA A 14 -28.29 20.27 -3.60
C ALA A 14 -27.85 20.63 -2.18
N LYS A 15 -28.40 21.63 -1.51
CA LYS A 15 -28.17 21.93 -0.09
C LYS A 15 -28.90 20.98 0.84
N LYS A 16 -30.04 20.46 0.41
CA LYS A 16 -30.88 19.53 1.16
C LYS A 16 -31.15 18.27 0.36
N CYS A 17 -31.31 17.15 1.03
CA CYS A 17 -31.69 15.89 0.42
C CYS A 17 -33.12 16.00 -0.13
N GLN A 18 -33.32 15.60 -1.37
CA GLN A 18 -34.64 15.68 -2.03
C GLN A 18 -35.68 14.72 -1.41
N ASN A 19 -35.21 13.64 -0.76
CA ASN A 19 -36.10 12.63 -0.18
C ASN A 19 -36.48 12.93 1.29
N CYS A 20 -35.50 13.26 2.15
CA CYS A 20 -35.73 13.46 3.57
C CYS A 20 -35.55 14.91 4.05
N ASN A 21 -35.26 15.83 3.16
CA ASN A 21 -35.08 17.28 3.39
C ASN A 21 -33.98 17.66 4.42
N CYS A 22 -33.14 16.68 4.87
CA CYS A 22 -32.01 17.00 5.76
C CYS A 22 -30.97 17.86 5.04
N ASP A 23 -30.31 18.76 5.77
CA ASP A 23 -29.19 19.54 5.25
C ASP A 23 -27.98 18.62 5.06
N VAL A 24 -27.40 18.63 3.87
CA VAL A 24 -26.24 17.82 3.48
C VAL A 24 -25.00 18.66 3.20
N THR A 25 -25.03 19.94 3.51
CA THR A 25 -23.97 20.89 3.13
C THR A 25 -22.61 20.51 3.72
N ASP A 26 -22.54 20.23 5.02
CA ASP A 26 -21.28 19.88 5.67
C ASP A 26 -20.82 18.46 5.31
N TYR A 27 -21.78 17.55 5.15
CA TYR A 27 -21.45 16.21 4.69
C TYR A 27 -20.79 16.21 3.30
N LYS A 28 -21.27 17.06 2.38
CA LYS A 28 -20.65 17.24 1.06
C LYS A 28 -19.22 17.75 1.15
N LYS A 29 -18.95 18.70 2.05
CA LYS A 29 -17.58 19.19 2.27
C LYS A 29 -16.66 18.03 2.69
N LEU A 30 -17.12 17.17 3.60
CA LEU A 30 -16.38 15.98 4.04
C LEU A 30 -16.13 14.99 2.89
N VAL A 31 -17.16 14.70 2.08
CA VAL A 31 -17.04 13.84 0.90
C VAL A 31 -16.08 14.45 -0.12
N GLY A 32 -16.19 15.77 -0.38
CA GLY A 32 -15.28 16.48 -1.29
C GLY A 32 -13.81 16.41 -0.81
N ARG A 33 -13.55 16.63 0.48
CA ARG A 33 -12.20 16.49 1.05
C ARG A 33 -11.70 15.06 0.99
N SER A 34 -12.55 14.07 1.26
CA SER A 34 -12.21 12.65 1.11
C SER A 34 -11.77 12.32 -0.31
N ASN A 35 -12.50 12.81 -1.32
CA ASN A 35 -12.15 12.62 -2.73
C ASN A 35 -10.86 13.35 -3.11
N GLY A 36 -10.61 14.53 -2.57
CA GLY A 36 -9.33 15.25 -2.74
C GLY A 36 -8.14 14.45 -2.22
N LEU A 37 -8.27 13.85 -1.02
CA LEU A 37 -7.25 12.98 -0.43
C LEU A 37 -7.04 11.68 -1.22
N TYR A 38 -8.11 11.12 -1.80
CA TYR A 38 -8.01 9.99 -2.73
C TYR A 38 -7.18 10.36 -3.97
N ASN A 39 -7.43 11.53 -4.58
CA ASN A 39 -6.68 12.00 -5.75
C ASN A 39 -5.20 12.25 -5.42
N ASP A 40 -4.91 12.84 -4.25
CA ASP A 40 -3.54 13.00 -3.75
C ASP A 40 -2.84 11.64 -3.60
N ALA A 41 -3.53 10.67 -3.02
CA ALA A 41 -3.00 9.31 -2.87
C ALA A 41 -2.75 8.63 -4.23
N LEU A 42 -3.63 8.81 -5.20
CA LEU A 42 -3.46 8.30 -6.55
C LEU A 42 -2.20 8.86 -7.21
N TYR A 43 -1.95 10.17 -7.04
CA TYR A 43 -0.72 10.80 -7.51
C TYR A 43 0.52 10.21 -6.81
N LYS A 44 0.50 10.11 -5.47
CA LYS A 44 1.58 9.53 -4.68
C LYS A 44 1.89 8.08 -5.09
N ALA A 45 0.86 7.26 -5.29
CA ALA A 45 1.02 5.89 -5.74
C ALA A 45 1.70 5.82 -7.13
N LYS A 46 1.34 6.71 -8.07
CA LYS A 46 1.97 6.79 -9.40
C LYS A 46 3.46 7.10 -9.35
N ILE A 47 3.89 7.93 -8.42
CA ILE A 47 5.31 8.27 -8.23
C ILE A 47 6.01 7.30 -7.27
N ARG A 48 5.37 6.20 -6.88
CA ARG A 48 5.90 5.18 -5.95
C ARG A 48 6.12 5.66 -4.52
N ASP A 49 5.46 6.74 -4.10
CA ASP A 49 5.33 7.13 -2.70
C ASP A 49 4.16 6.37 -2.07
N LEU A 50 4.35 5.06 -1.88
CA LEU A 50 3.27 4.17 -1.43
C LEU A 50 2.90 4.43 0.04
N SER A 51 3.88 4.70 0.89
CA SER A 51 3.63 5.10 2.29
C SER A 51 2.86 6.41 2.38
N GLY A 52 3.21 7.42 1.59
CA GLY A 52 2.46 8.67 1.51
C GLY A 52 1.05 8.47 0.98
N ALA A 53 0.86 7.58 -0.01
CA ALA A 53 -0.46 7.21 -0.52
C ALA A 53 -1.33 6.56 0.58
N ILE A 54 -0.76 5.64 1.39
CA ILE A 54 -1.47 5.01 2.53
C ILE A 54 -1.96 6.07 3.52
N VAL A 55 -1.12 7.05 3.87
CA VAL A 55 -1.51 8.13 4.80
C VAL A 55 -2.70 8.90 4.24
N SER A 56 -2.64 9.33 2.98
CA SER A 56 -3.73 10.08 2.34
C SER A 56 -5.01 9.27 2.22
N LEU A 57 -4.93 7.96 1.89
CA LEU A 57 -6.09 7.07 1.80
C LEU A 57 -6.73 6.81 3.16
N LYS A 58 -5.95 6.59 4.20
CA LYS A 58 -6.47 6.44 5.56
C LYS A 58 -7.18 7.72 6.02
N SER A 59 -6.61 8.89 5.76
CA SER A 59 -7.24 10.17 6.04
C SER A 59 -8.53 10.38 5.23
N SER A 60 -8.55 9.95 3.96
CA SER A 60 -9.76 9.94 3.14
C SER A 60 -10.87 9.10 3.76
N LEU A 61 -10.53 7.89 4.21
CA LEU A 61 -11.46 6.94 4.83
C LEU A 61 -11.93 7.37 6.23
N GLN A 62 -11.13 8.15 6.97
CA GLN A 62 -11.56 8.78 8.22
C GLN A 62 -12.66 9.83 7.98
N LEU A 63 -12.56 10.61 6.89
CA LEU A 63 -13.59 11.58 6.53
C LEU A 63 -14.83 10.94 5.92
N ASN A 64 -14.63 9.89 5.12
CA ASN A 64 -15.72 9.15 4.47
C ASN A 64 -15.40 7.64 4.41
N LYS A 65 -15.86 6.89 5.41
CA LYS A 65 -15.66 5.43 5.47
C LYS A 65 -16.28 4.65 4.29
N TYR A 66 -17.24 5.26 3.60
CA TYR A 66 -17.93 4.69 2.43
C TYR A 66 -17.24 5.01 1.09
N ASN A 67 -16.07 5.64 1.11
CA ASN A 67 -15.30 5.87 -0.11
C ASN A 67 -14.65 4.56 -0.59
N THR A 68 -15.41 3.76 -1.34
CA THR A 68 -14.97 2.45 -1.86
C THR A 68 -13.79 2.59 -2.83
N ASN A 69 -13.70 3.70 -3.59
CA ASN A 69 -12.55 3.97 -4.46
C ASN A 69 -11.26 4.15 -3.65
N ALA A 70 -11.31 4.90 -2.55
CA ALA A 70 -10.16 5.06 -1.66
C ALA A 70 -9.76 3.73 -1.02
N ARG A 71 -10.73 2.90 -0.64
CA ARG A 71 -10.50 1.58 -0.06
C ARG A 71 -9.90 0.61 -1.07
N ASN A 72 -10.41 0.60 -2.30
CA ASN A 72 -9.88 -0.22 -3.38
C ASN A 72 -8.43 0.16 -3.72
N LEU A 73 -8.14 1.46 -3.79
CA LEU A 73 -6.78 1.94 -4.02
C LEU A 73 -5.85 1.60 -2.85
N LEU A 74 -6.33 1.67 -1.60
CA LEU A 74 -5.55 1.27 -0.43
C LEU A 74 -5.17 -0.22 -0.50
N GLY A 75 -6.10 -1.08 -0.90
CA GLY A 75 -5.82 -2.49 -1.16
C GLY A 75 -4.76 -2.69 -2.25
N LEU A 76 -4.86 -1.95 -3.37
CA LEU A 76 -3.84 -2.02 -4.43
C LEU A 76 -2.46 -1.56 -3.95
N VAL A 77 -2.39 -0.50 -3.15
CA VAL A 77 -1.13 -0.01 -2.58
C VAL A 77 -0.51 -1.05 -1.65
N TYR A 78 -1.29 -1.69 -0.79
CA TYR A 78 -0.79 -2.79 0.04
C TYR A 78 -0.32 -3.98 -0.81
N TYR A 79 -1.04 -4.33 -1.87
CA TYR A 79 -0.67 -5.40 -2.78
C TYR A 79 0.67 -5.11 -3.49
N GLU A 80 0.87 -3.89 -3.96
CA GLU A 80 2.14 -3.42 -4.56
C GLU A 80 3.31 -3.50 -3.58
N MET A 81 3.06 -3.30 -2.29
CA MET A 81 4.06 -3.47 -1.22
C MET A 81 4.26 -4.92 -0.78
N GLY A 82 3.56 -5.88 -1.41
CA GLY A 82 3.61 -7.30 -1.09
C GLY A 82 2.80 -7.70 0.14
N ASP A 83 2.01 -6.80 0.71
CA ASP A 83 1.13 -7.08 1.85
C ASP A 83 -0.26 -7.52 1.38
N THR A 84 -0.33 -8.74 0.88
CA THR A 84 -1.55 -9.31 0.32
C THR A 84 -2.66 -9.46 1.37
N VAL A 85 -2.31 -9.66 2.64
CA VAL A 85 -3.32 -9.81 3.71
C VAL A 85 -4.07 -8.51 3.92
N ARG A 86 -3.35 -7.39 4.08
CA ARG A 86 -3.99 -6.08 4.21
C ARG A 86 -4.74 -5.69 2.93
N ALA A 87 -4.20 -6.02 1.76
CA ALA A 87 -4.87 -5.78 0.49
C ALA A 87 -6.25 -6.46 0.43
N LEU A 88 -6.30 -7.76 0.72
CA LEU A 88 -7.54 -8.53 0.77
C LEU A 88 -8.52 -7.98 1.81
N GLY A 89 -8.03 -7.61 2.99
CA GLY A 89 -8.85 -7.00 4.03
C GLY A 89 -9.56 -5.73 3.56
N GLU A 90 -8.84 -4.84 2.86
CA GLU A 90 -9.45 -3.61 2.33
C GLU A 90 -10.45 -3.89 1.20
N TRP A 91 -10.20 -4.87 0.33
CA TRP A 91 -11.14 -5.22 -0.75
C TRP A 91 -12.41 -5.91 -0.20
N VAL A 92 -12.28 -6.79 0.79
CA VAL A 92 -13.45 -7.37 1.48
C VAL A 92 -14.29 -6.28 2.15
N LEU A 93 -13.66 -5.34 2.87
CA LEU A 93 -14.37 -4.21 3.46
C LEU A 93 -15.02 -3.31 2.39
N SER A 94 -14.37 -3.12 1.24
CA SER A 94 -14.95 -2.37 0.13
C SER A 94 -16.24 -3.03 -0.37
N LYS A 95 -16.24 -4.35 -0.55
CA LYS A 95 -17.43 -5.12 -0.95
C LYS A 95 -18.58 -5.04 0.05
N ASN A 96 -18.27 -5.03 1.34
CA ASN A 96 -19.29 -4.89 2.39
C ASN A 96 -19.99 -3.51 2.34
N PHE A 97 -19.31 -2.46 1.85
CA PHE A 97 -19.90 -1.13 1.69
C PHE A 97 -20.61 -0.93 0.35
N GLN A 98 -20.14 -1.61 -0.69
CA GLN A 98 -20.72 -1.55 -2.04
C GLN A 98 -20.56 -2.92 -2.69
N GLU A 99 -21.66 -3.64 -2.81
CA GLU A 99 -21.68 -5.01 -3.33
C GLU A 99 -21.57 -5.05 -4.86
N GLU A 100 -22.29 -4.16 -5.55
CA GLU A 100 -22.32 -4.08 -7.02
C GLU A 100 -21.40 -2.98 -7.55
N ASP A 101 -20.98 -3.09 -8.81
CA ASP A 101 -20.12 -2.13 -9.51
C ASP A 101 -18.85 -1.76 -8.72
N ASN A 102 -18.22 -2.76 -8.10
CA ASN A 102 -17.07 -2.57 -7.25
C ASN A 102 -15.83 -3.28 -7.80
N ASN A 103 -14.80 -2.52 -8.12
CA ASN A 103 -13.54 -3.04 -8.64
C ASN A 103 -12.83 -4.03 -7.68
N ALA A 104 -13.20 -4.05 -6.39
CA ALA A 104 -12.68 -5.03 -5.45
C ALA A 104 -12.92 -6.48 -5.90
N ASP A 105 -14.06 -6.76 -6.56
CA ASP A 105 -14.37 -8.08 -7.12
C ASP A 105 -13.30 -8.54 -8.12
N TYR A 106 -12.91 -7.65 -9.01
CA TYR A 106 -11.87 -7.94 -10.00
C TYR A 106 -10.54 -8.28 -9.32
N TYR A 107 -10.12 -7.48 -8.34
CA TYR A 107 -8.85 -7.70 -7.63
C TYR A 107 -8.86 -8.99 -6.80
N MET A 108 -9.95 -9.30 -6.13
CA MET A 108 -10.10 -10.54 -5.37
C MET A 108 -10.10 -11.77 -6.28
N LYS A 109 -10.84 -11.71 -7.40
CA LYS A 109 -10.89 -12.79 -8.40
C LYS A 109 -9.52 -13.09 -9.03
N LEU A 110 -8.68 -12.08 -9.25
CA LEU A 110 -7.31 -12.27 -9.73
C LEU A 110 -6.46 -13.17 -8.82
N LEU A 111 -6.76 -13.18 -7.52
CA LEU A 111 -6.08 -14.03 -6.54
C LEU A 111 -6.80 -15.35 -6.33
N GLN A 112 -8.14 -15.34 -6.22
CA GLN A 112 -8.95 -16.50 -5.86
C GLN A 112 -9.09 -17.51 -7.00
N ASN A 113 -9.22 -17.03 -8.24
CA ASN A 113 -9.41 -17.89 -9.41
C ASN A 113 -8.11 -18.61 -9.85
N ASN A 114 -6.99 -18.35 -9.15
CA ASN A 114 -5.74 -19.05 -9.42
C ASN A 114 -5.25 -19.76 -8.15
N PRO A 115 -5.57 -21.06 -7.97
CA PRO A 115 -5.17 -21.84 -6.80
C PRO A 115 -3.66 -21.83 -6.56
N SER A 116 -2.86 -21.80 -7.64
CA SER A 116 -1.40 -21.73 -7.53
C SER A 116 -0.94 -20.39 -6.91
N LYS A 117 -1.54 -19.26 -7.33
CA LYS A 117 -1.26 -17.94 -6.73
C LYS A 117 -1.68 -17.90 -5.26
N LEU A 118 -2.85 -18.43 -4.93
CA LEU A 118 -3.34 -18.46 -3.56
C LEU A 118 -2.43 -19.29 -2.66
N ASN A 119 -2.02 -20.48 -3.11
CA ASN A 119 -1.07 -21.33 -2.40
C ASN A 119 0.29 -20.66 -2.24
N HIS A 120 0.76 -19.96 -3.28
CA HIS A 120 2.00 -19.19 -3.23
C HIS A 120 1.92 -18.09 -2.15
N VAL A 121 0.88 -17.26 -2.16
CA VAL A 121 0.66 -16.20 -1.17
C VAL A 121 0.61 -16.78 0.24
N ASN A 122 -0.17 -17.85 0.46
CA ASN A 122 -0.25 -18.51 1.77
C ASN A 122 1.11 -19.03 2.24
N SER A 123 1.89 -19.63 1.35
CA SER A 123 3.25 -20.10 1.65
C SER A 123 4.18 -18.95 2.05
N VAL A 124 4.14 -17.83 1.33
CA VAL A 124 4.94 -16.63 1.62
C VAL A 124 4.57 -16.06 2.99
N ILE A 125 3.28 -15.90 3.28
CA ILE A 125 2.80 -15.38 4.56
C ILE A 125 3.22 -16.27 5.72
N LYS A 126 3.03 -17.58 5.60
CA LYS A 126 3.46 -18.54 6.64
C LYS A 126 4.96 -18.46 6.93
N LYS A 127 5.79 -18.42 5.87
CA LYS A 127 7.24 -18.29 6.01
C LYS A 127 7.66 -16.95 6.61
N TYR A 128 7.00 -15.86 6.21
CA TYR A 128 7.27 -14.54 6.79
C TYR A 128 6.94 -14.49 8.27
N ASN A 129 5.75 -14.95 8.66
CA ASN A 129 5.32 -14.95 10.06
C ASN A 129 6.22 -15.85 10.91
N TYR A 130 6.63 -17.02 10.39
CA TYR A 130 7.58 -17.89 11.06
C TYR A 130 8.95 -17.23 11.22
N GLY A 131 9.48 -16.63 10.14
CA GLY A 131 10.75 -15.88 10.19
C GLY A 131 10.71 -14.71 11.18
N LEU A 132 9.60 -13.96 11.23
CA LEU A 132 9.38 -12.87 12.18
C LEU A 132 9.35 -13.38 13.63
N ALA A 133 8.68 -14.51 13.89
CA ALA A 133 8.64 -15.12 15.21
C ALA A 133 10.04 -15.58 15.65
N GLN A 134 10.80 -16.22 14.75
CA GLN A 134 12.17 -16.65 15.03
C GLN A 134 13.11 -15.45 15.30
N ALA A 135 12.96 -14.36 14.54
CA ALA A 135 13.72 -13.12 14.78
C ALA A 135 13.42 -12.53 16.17
N LYS A 136 12.15 -12.52 16.59
CA LYS A 136 11.74 -12.07 17.93
C LYS A 136 12.29 -12.96 19.07
N SER A 137 12.45 -14.25 18.81
CA SER A 137 13.01 -15.20 19.78
C SER A 137 14.55 -15.26 19.78
N GLY A 138 15.23 -14.42 19.00
CA GLY A 138 16.68 -14.40 18.89
C GLY A 138 17.29 -15.47 17.98
N ASN A 139 16.48 -16.31 17.32
CA ASN A 139 16.92 -17.35 16.40
C ASN A 139 17.21 -16.77 15.01
N TYR A 140 18.21 -15.89 14.92
CA TYR A 140 18.48 -15.07 13.74
C TYR A 140 18.82 -15.87 12.48
N ASP A 141 19.54 -16.99 12.59
CA ASP A 141 19.92 -17.82 11.44
C ASP A 141 18.69 -18.48 10.79
N VAL A 142 17.77 -18.98 11.62
CA VAL A 142 16.50 -19.55 11.13
C VAL A 142 15.64 -18.47 10.48
N ALA A 143 15.56 -17.30 11.11
CA ALA A 143 14.84 -16.15 10.58
C ALA A 143 15.40 -15.71 9.21
N LEU A 144 16.74 -15.61 9.08
CA LEU A 144 17.43 -15.29 7.83
C LEU A 144 17.10 -16.29 6.73
N LEU A 145 17.14 -17.59 7.03
CA LEU A 145 16.83 -18.64 6.06
C LEU A 145 15.40 -18.50 5.53
N GLN A 146 14.43 -18.26 6.41
CA GLN A 146 13.03 -18.13 6.02
C GLN A 146 12.80 -16.84 5.22
N LEU A 147 13.33 -15.72 5.68
CA LEU A 147 13.15 -14.42 5.01
C LEU A 147 13.83 -14.37 3.64
N LYS A 148 14.98 -15.04 3.44
CA LYS A 148 15.58 -15.22 2.10
C LYS A 148 14.61 -15.93 1.16
N LYS A 149 13.92 -16.99 1.60
CA LYS A 149 12.90 -17.69 0.82
C LYS A 149 11.71 -16.79 0.51
N VAL A 150 11.30 -15.94 1.47
CA VAL A 150 10.20 -14.97 1.28
C VAL A 150 10.56 -13.95 0.22
N VAL A 151 11.70 -13.27 0.33
CA VAL A 151 12.08 -12.20 -0.62
C VAL A 151 12.46 -12.74 -2.00
N SER A 152 12.85 -14.01 -2.10
CA SER A 152 13.04 -14.70 -3.38
C SER A 152 11.70 -15.00 -4.06
N ALA A 153 10.71 -15.48 -3.29
CA ALA A 153 9.38 -15.80 -3.79
C ALA A 153 8.54 -14.55 -4.08
N GLN A 154 8.66 -13.50 -3.25
CA GLN A 154 7.92 -12.24 -3.38
C GLN A 154 8.86 -11.04 -3.17
N PRO A 155 9.58 -10.61 -4.24
CA PRO A 155 10.60 -9.57 -4.14
C PRO A 155 10.07 -8.19 -3.74
N ASN A 156 8.78 -7.91 -4.00
CA ASN A 156 8.12 -6.66 -3.64
C ASN A 156 7.61 -6.61 -2.19
N PHE A 157 7.86 -7.64 -1.38
CA PHE A 157 7.42 -7.63 0.02
C PHE A 157 8.33 -6.71 0.86
N VAL A 158 7.94 -5.43 0.95
CA VAL A 158 8.73 -4.37 1.61
C VAL A 158 9.07 -4.73 3.04
N ALA A 159 8.11 -5.19 3.85
CA ALA A 159 8.35 -5.55 5.25
C ALA A 159 9.35 -6.72 5.38
N ALA A 160 9.32 -7.69 4.47
CA ALA A 160 10.28 -8.80 4.47
C ALA A 160 11.69 -8.33 4.08
N GLN A 161 11.83 -7.43 3.11
CA GLN A 161 13.11 -6.82 2.75
C GLN A 161 13.71 -6.03 3.92
N GLN A 162 12.87 -5.25 4.64
CA GLN A 162 13.28 -4.48 5.81
C GLN A 162 13.74 -5.39 6.95
N LEU A 163 12.95 -6.42 7.28
CA LEU A 163 13.31 -7.36 8.35
C LEU A 163 14.59 -8.15 8.02
N LEU A 164 14.74 -8.57 6.76
CA LEU A 164 15.97 -9.23 6.29
C LEU A 164 17.18 -8.29 6.39
N ALA A 165 17.01 -7.02 6.07
CA ALA A 165 18.06 -6.02 6.20
C ALA A 165 18.49 -5.83 7.66
N LEU A 166 17.53 -5.74 8.59
CA LEU A 166 17.82 -5.63 10.03
C LEU A 166 18.62 -6.82 10.55
N LEU A 167 18.29 -8.03 10.13
CA LEU A 167 19.05 -9.23 10.51
C LEU A 167 20.47 -9.21 9.95
N TYR A 168 20.67 -8.72 8.73
CA TYR A 168 22.02 -8.53 8.19
C TYR A 168 22.80 -7.45 8.94
N MET A 169 22.16 -6.32 9.31
CA MET A 169 22.79 -5.31 10.15
C MET A 169 23.22 -5.88 11.50
N GLN A 170 22.37 -6.70 12.13
CA GLN A 170 22.70 -7.40 13.38
C GLN A 170 23.92 -8.34 13.26
N GLN A 171 24.15 -8.91 12.08
CA GLN A 171 25.32 -9.75 11.78
C GLN A 171 26.53 -8.95 11.31
N GLY A 172 26.44 -7.63 11.19
CA GLY A 172 27.49 -6.77 10.65
C GLY A 172 27.63 -6.79 9.12
N ASP A 173 26.75 -7.50 8.40
CA ASP A 173 26.77 -7.57 6.93
C ASP A 173 26.02 -6.38 6.32
N ASN A 174 26.62 -5.19 6.45
CA ASN A 174 26.03 -3.93 6.00
C ASN A 174 25.81 -3.90 4.48
N GLU A 175 26.61 -4.63 3.71
CA GLU A 175 26.46 -4.66 2.25
C GLU A 175 25.15 -5.37 1.83
N LYS A 176 24.86 -6.54 2.43
CA LYS A 176 23.60 -7.25 2.15
C LYS A 176 22.40 -6.50 2.70
N ALA A 177 22.53 -5.88 3.88
CA ALA A 177 21.50 -5.01 4.45
C ALA A 177 21.14 -3.87 3.48
N ALA A 178 22.16 -3.16 2.97
CA ALA A 178 21.99 -2.08 2.00
C ALA A 178 21.28 -2.55 0.72
N LYS A 179 21.64 -3.73 0.18
CA LYS A 179 20.98 -4.32 -1.00
C LYS A 179 19.47 -4.55 -0.76
N CYS A 180 19.11 -5.07 0.41
CA CYS A 180 17.70 -5.29 0.78
C CYS A 180 16.95 -3.96 0.92
N LEU A 181 17.52 -2.98 1.63
CA LEU A 181 16.91 -1.65 1.80
C LEU A 181 16.75 -0.90 0.48
N ARG A 182 17.72 -0.97 -0.43
CA ARG A 182 17.59 -0.40 -1.77
C ARG A 182 16.48 -1.03 -2.60
N LYS A 183 16.26 -2.36 -2.46
CA LYS A 183 15.11 -3.03 -3.08
C LYS A 183 13.79 -2.51 -2.50
N ALA A 184 13.67 -2.42 -1.18
CA ALA A 184 12.49 -1.85 -0.50
C ALA A 184 12.24 -0.39 -0.95
N GLN A 185 13.28 0.43 -1.04
CA GLN A 185 13.20 1.83 -1.48
C GLN A 185 12.73 1.97 -2.93
N LYS A 186 13.11 1.06 -3.84
CA LYS A 186 12.61 1.07 -5.23
C LYS A 186 11.10 0.82 -5.31
N ILE A 187 10.54 0.07 -4.35
CA ILE A 187 9.10 -0.21 -4.28
C ILE A 187 8.38 0.99 -3.68
N ASP A 188 8.87 1.51 -2.55
CA ASP A 188 8.29 2.62 -1.81
C ASP A 188 9.38 3.65 -1.46
N ILE A 189 9.42 4.72 -2.24
CA ILE A 189 10.53 5.70 -2.22
C ILE A 189 10.61 6.54 -0.95
N ASN A 190 9.48 6.75 -0.28
CA ASN A 190 9.35 7.59 0.92
C ASN A 190 9.07 6.78 2.18
N ASN A 191 9.31 5.45 2.15
CA ASN A 191 9.13 4.62 3.32
C ASN A 191 10.08 5.03 4.45
N THR A 192 9.53 5.60 5.51
CA THR A 192 10.31 6.19 6.62
C THR A 192 11.23 5.18 7.30
N THR A 193 10.78 3.93 7.46
CA THR A 193 11.59 2.85 8.04
C THR A 193 12.78 2.52 7.14
N THR A 194 12.54 2.37 5.84
CA THR A 194 13.61 2.10 4.87
C THR A 194 14.63 3.23 4.83
N LEU A 195 14.16 4.49 4.78
CA LEU A 195 15.03 5.67 4.73
C LEU A 195 15.88 5.82 5.99
N ARG A 196 15.28 5.56 7.17
CA ARG A 196 16.01 5.60 8.45
C ARG A 196 17.14 4.58 8.47
N TYR A 197 16.91 3.32 8.12
CA TYR A 197 17.97 2.30 8.12
C TYR A 197 19.03 2.53 7.05
N LEU A 198 18.68 3.11 5.89
CA LEU A 198 19.67 3.55 4.92
C LEU A 198 20.57 4.64 5.49
N ALA A 199 20.00 5.61 6.22
CA ALA A 199 20.77 6.65 6.89
C ALA A 199 21.68 6.08 8.00
N GLU A 200 21.20 5.11 8.79
CA GLU A 200 21.99 4.40 9.81
C GLU A 200 23.22 3.68 9.20
N LEU A 201 23.09 3.20 7.96
CA LEU A 201 24.22 2.64 7.19
C LEU A 201 25.11 3.69 6.51
N GLY A 202 24.90 4.97 6.75
CA GLY A 202 25.64 6.06 6.11
C GLY A 202 25.32 6.24 4.62
N LEU A 203 24.21 5.67 4.14
CA LEU A 203 23.82 5.71 2.73
C LEU A 203 22.85 6.86 2.45
N ASN A 204 23.10 7.61 1.37
CA ASN A 204 22.20 8.70 0.97
C ASN A 204 20.83 8.17 0.50
N PRO A 205 19.72 8.49 1.20
CA PRO A 205 18.38 8.07 0.81
C PRO A 205 17.87 8.71 -0.50
N SER A 206 18.43 9.85 -0.91
CA SER A 206 17.96 10.63 -2.08
C SER A 206 18.44 10.08 -3.43
N ALA A 207 19.37 9.15 -3.47
CA ALA A 207 19.97 8.63 -4.71
C ALA A 207 18.95 8.04 -5.69
N VAL A 208 17.85 7.44 -5.20
CA VAL A 208 16.81 6.85 -6.06
C VAL A 208 15.90 7.89 -6.73
N ARG A 209 15.82 9.12 -6.20
CA ARG A 209 15.04 10.20 -6.81
C ARG A 209 15.72 10.72 -8.08
N VAL A 210 17.05 10.85 -8.06
CA VAL A 210 17.83 11.37 -9.18
C VAL A 210 17.72 10.46 -10.42
N ASP A 211 17.82 9.15 -10.24
CA ASP A 211 17.72 8.18 -11.34
C ASP A 211 16.34 8.21 -12.03
N ARG A 212 15.25 8.53 -11.30
CA ARG A 212 13.90 8.61 -11.85
C ARG A 212 13.63 9.91 -12.59
N GLU A 213 14.17 11.01 -12.14
CA GLU A 213 14.06 12.29 -12.86
C GLU A 213 14.82 12.23 -14.18
N ILE A 214 16.01 11.61 -14.19
CA ILE A 214 16.79 11.37 -15.42
C ILE A 214 16.02 10.43 -16.36
N ALA A 215 15.44 9.32 -15.86
CA ALA A 215 14.65 8.39 -16.67
C ALA A 215 13.39 9.05 -17.26
N LYS A 216 12.73 9.97 -16.52
CA LYS A 216 11.58 10.74 -17.04
C LYS A 216 11.99 11.72 -18.13
N ARG A 217 13.12 12.42 -17.96
CA ARG A 217 13.66 13.34 -18.99
C ARG A 217 14.07 12.63 -20.28
N ASN A 218 14.58 11.41 -20.18
CA ASN A 218 14.95 10.60 -21.35
C ASN A 218 13.72 10.05 -22.09
N ASN A 219 12.63 9.67 -21.38
CA ASN A 219 11.39 9.23 -22.01
C ASN A 219 10.58 10.36 -22.68
N THR A 220 10.73 11.61 -22.25
CA THR A 220 10.11 12.76 -22.90
C THR A 220 10.87 13.18 -24.16
N LYS A 221 12.19 12.99 -24.23
CA LYS A 221 13.00 13.28 -25.43
C LYS A 221 12.81 12.26 -26.56
N ASN A 222 12.37 11.03 -26.26
CA ASN A 222 12.11 10.00 -27.27
C ASN A 222 10.66 10.02 -27.83
N LYS A 223 9.86 11.01 -27.46
CA LYS A 223 8.47 11.21 -27.95
C LYS A 223 8.28 12.49 -28.77
N GLN A 224 9.37 13.15 -29.11
CA GLN A 224 9.44 14.22 -30.11
C GLN A 224 10.18 13.72 -31.35
#